data_430dc8d610155f48f38a5d8c77f63807
#
_entry.id   430dc8d610155f48f38a5d8c77f63807
#
_cell.length_a   1.000
_cell.length_b   1.000
_cell.length_c   1.000
_cell.angle_alpha   90.00
_cell.angle_beta   90.00
_cell.angle_gamma   90.00
#
_symmetry.space_group_name_H-M   'P 1'
#
loop_
_entity.id
_entity.type
_entity.pdbx_description
1 polymer ?
#
loop_
_entity_poly.entity_id
_entity_poly.type
_entity_poly.pdbx_seq_one_letter_code
_entity_poly.pdbx_strand_id
1 'polypeptide(L)'
;MSEPTASRIETEVRRRRTFAIISHPDAGKTTLTEKFLLYSGAVQEAGAVHAREGRRSARSDWMDLEQQRGISISSTVLQFPYRHHTINLLDTPGHRDFSEDTYRVLAAVDAVVMVLDAAKGIESQTLKLFQVCRSRNLPVLTFLNKYDRPSREPLGLLDEIEAQIDLRPTPITWPVGSGDEFRGVVDRRTGTYTRFTRTARGASAALEEDLSLIEASAEGGRAWQSTLDELGLLDAIGAGLDMPSFLAGQSTPVFVGSALTNFGVRKLLDAVVDLAPAPSPRADLADAQRALDAPFSAFVFKVQANMDPSHRDRIAFARICSGRFDRGMTVTNSRKIGRAHV
;
A
#
# COMPACT_ATOMS: atom_id res chain seq x y z
N MET A 1 -9.46 30.57 -21.76
CA MET A 1 -8.61 31.14 -20.70
C MET A 1 -7.91 29.92 -20.04
N SER A 2 -6.58 29.83 -20.15
CA SER A 2 -5.82 28.73 -19.49
C SER A 2 -5.78 29.04 -17.99
N GLU A 3 -6.16 28.05 -17.18
CA GLU A 3 -5.96 28.13 -15.71
C GLU A 3 -4.50 28.50 -15.39
N PRO A 4 -4.29 29.31 -14.34
CA PRO A 4 -2.94 29.64 -13.87
C PRO A 4 -2.16 28.34 -13.59
N THR A 5 -0.90 28.30 -14.00
CA THR A 5 -0.03 27.10 -13.93
C THR A 5 0.04 26.52 -12.50
N ALA A 6 0.04 27.35 -11.47
CA ALA A 6 0.04 26.95 -10.05
C ALA A 6 -1.23 26.14 -9.69
N SER A 7 -2.42 26.61 -10.08
CA SER A 7 -3.69 25.90 -9.86
C SER A 7 -3.71 24.50 -10.53
N ARG A 8 -3.11 24.39 -11.71
CA ARG A 8 -3.01 23.12 -12.43
C ARG A 8 -2.07 22.12 -11.75
N ILE A 9 -0.93 22.58 -11.20
CA ILE A 9 0.01 21.73 -10.45
C ILE A 9 -0.66 21.23 -9.18
N GLU A 10 -1.33 22.08 -8.42
CA GLU A 10 -2.04 21.68 -7.20
C GLU A 10 -3.13 20.64 -7.49
N THR A 11 -3.91 20.83 -8.54
CA THR A 11 -4.95 19.87 -8.94
C THR A 11 -4.34 18.51 -9.26
N GLU A 12 -3.25 18.48 -10.03
CA GLU A 12 -2.57 17.24 -10.37
C GLU A 12 -1.92 16.57 -9.15
N VAL A 13 -1.38 17.33 -8.22
CA VAL A 13 -0.80 16.81 -6.97
C VAL A 13 -1.89 16.18 -6.10
N ARG A 14 -3.04 16.84 -5.91
CA ARG A 14 -4.15 16.32 -5.11
C ARG A 14 -4.68 14.98 -5.64
N ARG A 15 -4.56 14.72 -6.92
CA ARG A 15 -4.99 13.47 -7.56
C ARG A 15 -3.98 12.33 -7.41
N ARG A 16 -2.81 12.55 -6.82
CA ARG A 16 -1.78 11.52 -6.70
C ARG A 16 -1.71 10.92 -5.31
N ARG A 17 -1.51 9.60 -5.28
CA ARG A 17 -1.15 8.86 -4.06
C ARG A 17 0.09 8.05 -4.37
N THR A 18 1.14 8.26 -3.58
CA THR A 18 2.40 7.54 -3.74
C THR A 18 2.71 6.80 -2.45
N PHE A 19 2.67 5.48 -2.49
CA PHE A 19 2.91 4.66 -1.31
C PHE A 19 3.76 3.44 -1.63
N ALA A 20 4.37 2.87 -0.61
CA ALA A 20 5.09 1.59 -0.68
C ALA A 20 4.35 0.53 0.14
N ILE A 21 4.57 -0.74 -0.22
CA ILE A 21 4.15 -1.87 0.61
C ILE A 21 5.38 -2.42 1.31
N ILE A 22 5.32 -2.52 2.64
CA ILE A 22 6.34 -3.17 3.45
C ILE A 22 5.77 -4.41 4.13
N SER A 23 6.56 -5.45 4.23
CA SER A 23 6.17 -6.69 4.92
C SER A 23 7.36 -7.59 5.17
N HIS A 24 7.17 -8.59 6.02
CA HIS A 24 8.03 -9.77 6.01
C HIS A 24 7.85 -10.55 4.70
N PRO A 25 8.88 -11.29 4.21
CA PRO A 25 8.72 -12.27 3.14
C PRO A 25 7.53 -13.20 3.41
N ASP A 26 6.79 -13.55 2.37
CA ASP A 26 5.60 -14.41 2.42
C ASP A 26 4.37 -13.85 3.17
N ALA A 27 4.40 -12.64 3.70
CA ALA A 27 3.20 -12.01 4.27
C ALA A 27 2.10 -11.72 3.24
N GLY A 28 2.41 -11.84 1.94
CA GLY A 28 1.45 -11.67 0.83
C GLY A 28 1.55 -10.34 0.09
N LYS A 29 2.71 -9.66 0.17
CA LYS A 29 2.96 -8.39 -0.51
C LYS A 29 2.69 -8.46 -2.02
N THR A 30 3.35 -9.38 -2.75
CA THR A 30 3.19 -9.55 -4.20
C THR A 30 1.75 -9.85 -4.58
N THR A 31 1.09 -10.74 -3.82
CA THR A 31 -0.32 -11.05 -4.02
C THR A 31 -1.19 -9.80 -3.85
N LEU A 32 -0.96 -8.99 -2.81
CA LEU A 32 -1.70 -7.76 -2.58
C LEU A 32 -1.49 -6.74 -3.72
N THR A 33 -0.25 -6.60 -4.21
CA THR A 33 0.08 -5.75 -5.35
C THR A 33 -0.70 -6.16 -6.62
N GLU A 34 -0.73 -7.46 -6.93
CA GLU A 34 -1.52 -7.99 -8.06
C GLU A 34 -3.01 -7.69 -7.90
N LYS A 35 -3.54 -7.79 -6.68
CA LYS A 35 -4.95 -7.49 -6.41
C LYS A 35 -5.27 -6.01 -6.55
N PHE A 36 -4.38 -5.11 -6.17
CA PHE A 36 -4.55 -3.69 -6.44
C PHE A 36 -4.63 -3.39 -7.95
N LEU A 37 -3.81 -4.05 -8.76
CA LEU A 37 -3.89 -3.96 -10.22
C LEU A 37 -5.20 -4.54 -10.77
N LEU A 38 -5.70 -5.63 -10.18
CA LEU A 38 -7.01 -6.21 -10.54
C LEU A 38 -8.16 -5.23 -10.26
N TYR A 39 -8.23 -4.69 -9.04
CA TYR A 39 -9.29 -3.75 -8.65
C TYR A 39 -9.23 -2.42 -9.39
N SER A 40 -8.05 -2.02 -9.87
CA SER A 40 -7.90 -0.82 -10.71
C SER A 40 -8.32 -1.05 -12.17
N GLY A 41 -8.57 -2.30 -12.58
CA GLY A 41 -8.80 -2.67 -13.97
C GLY A 41 -7.54 -2.69 -14.84
N ALA A 42 -6.35 -2.51 -14.25
CA ALA A 42 -5.07 -2.57 -14.97
C ALA A 42 -4.73 -4.00 -15.45
N VAL A 43 -5.27 -5.01 -14.78
CA VAL A 43 -5.24 -6.42 -15.21
C VAL A 43 -6.65 -7.00 -15.13
N GLN A 44 -6.99 -7.92 -16.05
CA GLN A 44 -8.33 -8.49 -16.12
C GLN A 44 -8.50 -9.70 -15.19
N GLU A 45 -7.42 -10.43 -14.91
CA GLU A 45 -7.41 -11.59 -14.04
C GLU A 45 -6.13 -11.61 -13.21
N ALA A 46 -6.26 -11.86 -11.91
CA ALA A 46 -5.11 -12.12 -11.05
C ALA A 46 -4.56 -13.54 -11.34
N GLY A 47 -3.24 -13.67 -11.39
CA GLY A 47 -2.58 -14.93 -11.80
C GLY A 47 -2.44 -15.08 -13.31
N ALA A 48 -3.00 -14.22 -14.15
CA ALA A 48 -2.69 -14.15 -15.58
C ALA A 48 -1.21 -13.87 -15.86
N VAL A 49 -0.53 -13.44 -14.85
CA VAL A 49 0.89 -13.18 -14.77
C VAL A 49 1.72 -14.46 -14.83
N HIS A 50 1.26 -15.56 -14.23
CA HIS A 50 1.93 -16.85 -14.25
C HIS A 50 1.53 -17.76 -15.42
N ALA A 51 0.47 -17.44 -16.16
CA ALA A 51 -0.16 -18.35 -17.12
C ALA A 51 0.26 -18.14 -18.58
N ARG A 52 1.08 -17.13 -18.91
CA ARG A 52 1.55 -16.93 -20.28
C ARG A 52 3.04 -17.19 -20.38
N GLU A 53 3.39 -18.46 -20.55
CA GLU A 53 4.67 -18.83 -21.19
C GLU A 53 4.80 -18.08 -22.52
N GLY A 54 5.73 -17.12 -22.61
CA GLY A 54 6.09 -16.42 -23.82
C GLY A 54 5.79 -14.91 -23.89
N ARG A 55 5.07 -14.31 -22.92
CA ARG A 55 4.93 -12.86 -22.82
C ARG A 55 5.14 -12.41 -21.37
N ARG A 56 6.19 -11.61 -21.20
CA ARG A 56 6.68 -10.93 -20.00
C ARG A 56 5.67 -10.88 -18.86
N SER A 57 6.09 -11.49 -17.75
CA SER A 57 5.43 -11.50 -16.44
C SER A 57 4.98 -10.14 -15.94
N ALA A 58 4.19 -10.18 -14.89
CA ALA A 58 3.68 -9.00 -14.22
C ALA A 58 4.72 -7.91 -14.10
N ARG A 59 4.25 -6.70 -14.21
CA ARG A 59 5.08 -5.50 -14.08
C ARG A 59 5.80 -5.38 -12.73
N SER A 60 5.52 -6.29 -11.77
CA SER A 60 6.21 -6.36 -10.48
C SER A 60 7.40 -7.33 -10.44
N ASP A 61 7.36 -8.45 -11.18
CA ASP A 61 8.39 -9.51 -11.14
C ASP A 61 9.02 -9.72 -12.53
N TRP A 62 9.68 -8.72 -13.04
CA TRP A 62 10.12 -8.68 -14.43
C TRP A 62 11.60 -9.03 -14.66
N MET A 63 12.35 -9.37 -13.62
CA MET A 63 13.67 -9.94 -13.76
C MET A 63 13.61 -11.47 -13.63
N ASP A 64 14.25 -12.20 -14.56
CA ASP A 64 14.28 -13.66 -14.56
C ASP A 64 14.72 -14.28 -13.21
N LEU A 65 15.62 -13.61 -12.49
CA LEU A 65 16.08 -14.03 -11.16
C LEU A 65 14.99 -13.87 -10.08
N GLU A 66 14.14 -12.86 -10.17
CA GLU A 66 13.00 -12.67 -9.26
C GLU A 66 11.95 -13.75 -9.49
N GLN A 67 11.68 -14.09 -10.75
CA GLN A 67 10.76 -15.15 -11.12
C GLN A 67 11.23 -16.53 -10.65
N GLN A 68 12.53 -16.86 -10.85
CA GLN A 68 13.08 -18.15 -10.44
C GLN A 68 13.05 -18.35 -8.93
N ARG A 69 13.12 -17.29 -8.13
CA ARG A 69 13.11 -17.35 -6.67
C ARG A 69 11.72 -17.14 -6.06
N GLY A 70 10.72 -16.72 -6.85
CA GLY A 70 9.37 -16.39 -6.39
C GLY A 70 9.35 -15.21 -5.39
N ILE A 71 10.38 -14.36 -5.41
CA ILE A 71 10.53 -13.19 -4.54
C ILE A 71 10.82 -11.95 -5.39
N SER A 72 10.36 -10.78 -4.94
CA SER A 72 10.71 -9.50 -5.56
C SER A 72 12.11 -9.08 -5.09
N ILE A 73 13.09 -9.06 -5.98
CA ILE A 73 14.48 -8.74 -5.66
C ILE A 73 14.75 -7.25 -5.70
N SER A 74 14.14 -6.55 -6.66
CA SER A 74 14.26 -5.11 -6.83
C SER A 74 12.93 -4.41 -6.64
N SER A 75 12.96 -3.14 -6.21
CA SER A 75 11.74 -2.36 -6.11
C SER A 75 11.25 -1.97 -7.50
N THR A 76 9.96 -2.13 -7.73
CA THR A 76 9.27 -1.78 -8.99
C THR A 76 8.30 -0.63 -8.74
N VAL A 77 8.21 0.28 -9.69
CA VAL A 77 7.23 1.37 -9.66
C VAL A 77 6.06 1.00 -10.55
N LEU A 78 4.89 0.87 -9.97
CA LEU A 78 3.64 0.63 -10.68
C LEU A 78 2.77 1.87 -10.64
N GLN A 79 2.27 2.30 -11.80
CA GLN A 79 1.35 3.41 -11.89
C GLN A 79 0.04 2.95 -12.51
N PHE A 80 -1.09 3.26 -11.85
CA PHE A 80 -2.41 2.93 -12.35
C PHE A 80 -3.47 3.94 -11.88
N PRO A 81 -4.55 4.14 -12.64
CA PRO A 81 -5.68 4.96 -12.20
C PRO A 81 -6.57 4.19 -11.23
N TYR A 82 -7.10 4.88 -10.22
CA TYR A 82 -8.14 4.36 -9.34
C TYR A 82 -8.99 5.50 -8.75
N ARG A 83 -10.33 5.44 -8.86
CA ARG A 83 -11.26 6.45 -8.29
C ARG A 83 -10.82 7.90 -8.55
N HIS A 84 -10.57 8.28 -9.78
CA HIS A 84 -10.08 9.61 -10.19
C HIS A 84 -8.69 10.00 -9.67
N HIS A 85 -7.98 9.08 -9.03
CA HIS A 85 -6.61 9.29 -8.58
C HIS A 85 -5.60 8.56 -9.47
N THR A 86 -4.38 9.06 -9.49
CA THR A 86 -3.22 8.37 -10.04
C THR A 86 -2.45 7.74 -8.87
N ILE A 87 -2.45 6.43 -8.84
CA ILE A 87 -1.75 5.65 -7.83
C ILE A 87 -0.34 5.36 -8.31
N ASN A 88 0.66 5.67 -7.50
CA ASN A 88 2.04 5.26 -7.68
C ASN A 88 2.38 4.29 -6.55
N LEU A 89 2.37 3.01 -6.85
CA LEU A 89 2.74 1.96 -5.93
C LEU A 89 4.20 1.60 -6.15
N LEU A 90 4.99 1.70 -5.09
CA LEU A 90 6.37 1.28 -5.07
C LEU A 90 6.46 -0.06 -4.32
N ASP A 91 6.67 -1.13 -5.07
CA ASP A 91 6.88 -2.45 -4.49
C ASP A 91 8.31 -2.55 -3.94
N THR A 92 8.45 -2.90 -2.68
CA THR A 92 9.73 -3.02 -1.99
C THR A 92 10.14 -4.48 -1.84
N PRO A 93 11.43 -4.83 -2.03
CA PRO A 93 11.86 -6.19 -1.80
C PRO A 93 11.69 -6.58 -0.33
N GLY A 94 11.09 -7.76 -0.09
CA GLY A 94 10.91 -8.30 1.27
C GLY A 94 12.17 -8.99 1.82
N HIS A 95 13.22 -9.19 1.02
CA HIS A 95 14.39 -9.98 1.40
C HIS A 95 15.46 -9.16 2.13
N ARG A 96 16.20 -9.79 3.07
CA ARG A 96 17.22 -9.11 3.93
C ARG A 96 18.34 -8.46 3.14
N ASP A 97 18.72 -9.04 2.00
CA ASP A 97 19.90 -8.63 1.22
C ASP A 97 19.65 -7.35 0.38
N PHE A 98 18.41 -6.87 0.31
CA PHE A 98 18.04 -5.71 -0.50
C PHE A 98 17.51 -4.52 0.32
N SER A 99 17.87 -4.45 1.60
CA SER A 99 17.39 -3.42 2.53
C SER A 99 17.73 -1.99 2.10
N GLU A 100 18.87 -1.76 1.43
CA GLU A 100 19.28 -0.42 0.98
C GLU A 100 18.36 0.15 -0.10
N ASP A 101 17.93 -0.66 -1.07
CA ASP A 101 16.96 -0.25 -2.07
C ASP A 101 15.62 0.11 -1.43
N THR A 102 15.21 -0.65 -0.42
CA THR A 102 13.99 -0.35 0.33
C THR A 102 14.05 1.02 1.02
N TYR A 103 15.18 1.37 1.63
CA TYR A 103 15.35 2.68 2.26
C TYR A 103 15.28 3.84 1.27
N ARG A 104 15.80 3.65 0.06
CA ARG A 104 15.72 4.65 -1.02
C ARG A 104 14.29 4.81 -1.54
N VAL A 105 13.57 3.70 -1.70
CA VAL A 105 12.17 3.71 -2.11
C VAL A 105 11.29 4.40 -1.07
N LEU A 106 11.48 4.13 0.23
CA LEU A 106 10.75 4.78 1.30
C LEU A 106 11.01 6.30 1.38
N ALA A 107 12.11 6.79 0.82
CA ALA A 107 12.31 8.24 0.67
C ALA A 107 11.41 8.86 -0.41
N ALA A 108 10.91 8.07 -1.36
CA ALA A 108 10.14 8.56 -2.50
C ALA A 108 8.62 8.49 -2.29
N VAL A 109 8.14 7.93 -1.18
CA VAL A 109 6.70 7.76 -0.91
C VAL A 109 6.15 8.79 0.08
N ASP A 110 4.84 8.90 0.13
CA ASP A 110 4.10 9.79 1.04
C ASP A 110 3.35 9.00 2.13
N ALA A 111 3.16 7.68 1.94
CA ALA A 111 2.57 6.76 2.92
C ALA A 111 3.10 5.34 2.72
N VAL A 112 2.77 4.46 3.65
CA VAL A 112 3.16 3.05 3.61
C VAL A 112 1.97 2.17 3.93
N VAL A 113 1.85 1.04 3.23
CA VAL A 113 0.97 -0.07 3.62
C VAL A 113 1.85 -1.16 4.23
N MET A 114 1.67 -1.43 5.51
CA MET A 114 2.33 -2.52 6.23
C MET A 114 1.45 -3.76 6.19
N VAL A 115 1.96 -4.86 5.63
CA VAL A 115 1.24 -6.13 5.53
C VAL A 115 1.78 -7.10 6.58
N LEU A 116 0.90 -7.58 7.45
CA LEU A 116 1.18 -8.56 8.48
C LEU A 116 0.44 -9.87 8.18
N ASP A 117 1.12 -11.00 8.39
CA ASP A 117 0.48 -12.31 8.38
C ASP A 117 -0.29 -12.49 9.69
N ALA A 118 -1.61 -12.64 9.62
CA ALA A 118 -2.47 -12.73 10.80
C ALA A 118 -2.17 -13.95 11.71
N ALA A 119 -1.54 -14.99 11.18
CA ALA A 119 -1.10 -16.13 11.97
C ALA A 119 0.23 -15.89 12.70
N LYS A 120 1.11 -15.05 12.12
CA LYS A 120 2.47 -14.84 12.62
C LYS A 120 2.61 -13.54 13.43
N GLY A 121 1.83 -12.51 13.11
CA GLY A 121 1.96 -11.18 13.70
C GLY A 121 3.15 -10.39 13.14
N ILE A 122 3.82 -9.63 14.00
CA ILE A 122 4.95 -8.78 13.61
C ILE A 122 6.25 -9.61 13.60
N GLU A 123 6.89 -9.66 12.46
CA GLU A 123 8.16 -10.38 12.26
C GLU A 123 9.35 -9.39 12.18
N SER A 124 10.55 -9.87 12.50
CA SER A 124 11.77 -9.04 12.66
C SER A 124 12.10 -8.13 11.48
N GLN A 125 11.79 -8.56 10.25
CA GLN A 125 12.01 -7.75 9.05
C GLN A 125 11.03 -6.57 9.00
N THR A 126 9.78 -6.80 9.38
CA THR A 126 8.75 -5.75 9.46
C THR A 126 9.17 -4.66 10.46
N LEU A 127 9.70 -5.06 11.64
CA LEU A 127 10.22 -4.11 12.64
C LEU A 127 11.30 -3.19 12.07
N LYS A 128 12.27 -3.74 11.35
CA LYS A 128 13.35 -2.95 10.73
C LYS A 128 12.84 -1.95 9.72
N LEU A 129 11.91 -2.39 8.85
CA LEU A 129 11.31 -1.53 7.83
C LEU A 129 10.46 -0.43 8.47
N PHE A 130 9.71 -0.79 9.51
CA PHE A 130 8.92 0.18 10.27
C PHE A 130 9.78 1.26 10.93
N GLN A 131 10.94 0.92 11.51
CA GLN A 131 11.87 1.90 12.07
C GLN A 131 12.28 2.96 11.06
N VAL A 132 12.45 2.59 9.79
CA VAL A 132 12.73 3.54 8.71
C VAL A 132 11.51 4.42 8.40
N CYS A 133 10.31 3.85 8.38
CA CYS A 133 9.09 4.63 8.21
C CYS A 133 8.94 5.66 9.33
N ARG A 134 9.17 5.24 10.57
CA ARG A 134 9.11 6.10 11.76
C ARG A 134 10.13 7.24 11.72
N SER A 135 11.39 6.96 11.34
CA SER A 135 12.43 7.99 11.23
C SER A 135 12.14 9.05 10.17
N ARG A 136 11.21 8.76 9.25
CA ARG A 136 10.75 9.65 8.18
C ARG A 136 9.35 10.23 8.42
N ASN A 137 8.73 9.93 9.56
CA ASN A 137 7.36 10.32 9.89
C ASN A 137 6.35 9.92 8.79
N LEU A 138 6.53 8.74 8.17
CA LEU A 138 5.62 8.25 7.15
C LEU A 138 4.35 7.69 7.80
N PRO A 139 3.15 8.15 7.40
CA PRO A 139 1.90 7.53 7.81
C PRO A 139 1.84 6.06 7.34
N VAL A 140 1.41 5.17 8.24
CA VAL A 140 1.34 3.72 7.98
C VAL A 140 -0.09 3.24 8.10
N LEU A 141 -0.61 2.59 7.04
CA LEU A 141 -1.83 1.79 7.07
C LEU A 141 -1.43 0.32 7.28
N THR A 142 -2.09 -0.37 8.19
CA THR A 142 -1.80 -1.79 8.47
C THR A 142 -2.87 -2.69 7.86
N PHE A 143 -2.43 -3.75 7.19
CA PHE A 143 -3.28 -4.81 6.64
C PHE A 143 -2.95 -6.15 7.28
N LEU A 144 -3.88 -6.67 8.08
CA LEU A 144 -3.82 -8.02 8.65
C LEU A 144 -4.30 -9.01 7.59
N ASN A 145 -3.35 -9.65 6.93
CA ASN A 145 -3.57 -10.51 5.78
C ASN A 145 -3.71 -11.98 6.17
N LYS A 146 -4.29 -12.77 5.27
CA LYS A 146 -4.46 -14.23 5.38
C LYS A 146 -5.48 -14.69 6.41
N TYR A 147 -6.50 -13.89 6.66
CA TYR A 147 -7.63 -14.26 7.51
C TYR A 147 -8.47 -15.44 6.97
N ASP A 148 -8.25 -15.85 5.71
CA ASP A 148 -8.78 -17.08 5.09
C ASP A 148 -8.15 -18.37 5.66
N ARG A 149 -7.22 -18.26 6.61
CA ARG A 149 -6.53 -19.34 7.29
C ARG A 149 -6.66 -19.17 8.81
N PRO A 150 -6.40 -20.22 9.61
CA PRO A 150 -6.31 -20.07 11.06
C PRO A 150 -5.38 -18.92 11.42
N SER A 151 -5.91 -17.96 12.14
CA SER A 151 -5.23 -16.73 12.55
C SER A 151 -5.22 -16.59 14.05
N ARG A 152 -4.37 -15.68 14.54
CA ARG A 152 -4.38 -15.26 15.95
C ARG A 152 -5.60 -14.37 16.20
N GLU A 153 -5.96 -14.26 17.49
CA GLU A 153 -7.05 -13.39 17.93
C GLU A 153 -6.78 -11.94 17.51
N PRO A 154 -7.75 -11.24 16.87
CA PRO A 154 -7.53 -9.93 16.32
C PRO A 154 -7.17 -8.88 17.37
N LEU A 155 -7.75 -8.90 18.57
CA LEU A 155 -7.38 -8.00 19.67
C LEU A 155 -5.92 -8.19 20.08
N GLY A 156 -5.44 -9.44 20.19
CA GLY A 156 -4.05 -9.73 20.51
C GLY A 156 -3.06 -9.25 19.44
N LEU A 157 -3.47 -9.17 18.15
CA LEU A 157 -2.66 -8.57 17.09
C LEU A 157 -2.60 -7.04 17.23
N LEU A 158 -3.66 -6.39 17.69
CA LEU A 158 -3.64 -4.95 17.98
C LEU A 158 -2.68 -4.64 19.14
N ASP A 159 -2.76 -5.40 20.23
CA ASP A 159 -1.86 -5.27 21.40
C ASP A 159 -0.39 -5.44 20.97
N GLU A 160 -0.12 -6.40 20.09
CA GLU A 160 1.23 -6.63 19.57
C GLU A 160 1.74 -5.45 18.74
N ILE A 161 0.89 -4.84 17.89
CA ILE A 161 1.24 -3.64 17.11
C ILE A 161 1.61 -2.52 18.06
N GLU A 162 0.80 -2.24 19.06
CA GLU A 162 1.08 -1.18 20.02
C GLU A 162 2.35 -1.44 20.82
N ALA A 163 2.51 -2.66 21.35
CA ALA A 163 3.63 -3.02 22.21
C ALA A 163 4.98 -3.08 21.47
N GLN A 164 5.01 -3.56 20.21
CA GLN A 164 6.28 -3.78 19.50
C GLN A 164 6.72 -2.62 18.64
N ILE A 165 5.79 -1.84 18.11
CA ILE A 165 6.12 -0.73 17.19
C ILE A 165 5.64 0.63 17.69
N ASP A 166 5.01 0.70 18.85
CA ASP A 166 4.57 1.94 19.50
C ASP A 166 3.71 2.79 18.55
N LEU A 167 2.81 2.11 17.82
CA LEU A 167 1.75 2.71 17.01
C LEU A 167 0.40 2.34 17.61
N ARG A 168 -0.41 3.34 17.92
CA ARG A 168 -1.79 3.09 18.35
C ARG A 168 -2.62 2.51 17.21
N PRO A 169 -3.04 1.25 17.27
CA PRO A 169 -3.85 0.65 16.21
C PRO A 169 -5.28 1.20 16.28
N THR A 170 -5.82 1.59 15.13
CA THR A 170 -7.20 2.04 14.98
C THR A 170 -7.91 1.14 13.97
N PRO A 171 -8.58 0.07 14.43
CA PRO A 171 -9.25 -0.86 13.54
C PRO A 171 -10.39 -0.17 12.78
N ILE A 172 -10.28 -0.14 11.46
CA ILE A 172 -11.26 0.40 10.52
C ILE A 172 -12.22 -0.71 10.09
N THR A 173 -11.68 -1.88 9.75
CA THR A 173 -12.49 -3.05 9.46
C THR A 173 -12.25 -4.11 10.52
N TRP A 174 -13.32 -4.81 10.94
CA TRP A 174 -13.27 -5.86 11.94
C TRP A 174 -13.76 -7.18 11.34
N PRO A 175 -13.06 -8.31 11.56
CA PRO A 175 -13.40 -9.56 10.90
C PRO A 175 -14.65 -10.22 11.52
N VAL A 176 -15.42 -10.89 10.67
CA VAL A 176 -16.48 -11.82 11.08
C VAL A 176 -16.02 -13.25 10.79
N GLY A 177 -15.59 -13.94 11.85
CA GLY A 177 -14.96 -15.26 11.76
C GLY A 177 -13.49 -15.22 11.32
N SER A 178 -12.87 -16.38 11.27
CA SER A 178 -11.48 -16.58 10.81
C SER A 178 -11.36 -17.93 10.10
N GLY A 179 -10.32 -18.11 9.28
CA GLY A 179 -10.12 -19.34 8.54
C GLY A 179 -11.25 -19.62 7.55
N ASP A 180 -11.81 -20.82 7.61
CA ASP A 180 -12.94 -21.22 6.76
C ASP A 180 -14.24 -20.48 7.11
N GLU A 181 -14.35 -19.95 8.33
CA GLU A 181 -15.49 -19.16 8.79
C GLU A 181 -15.35 -17.67 8.49
N PHE A 182 -14.23 -17.21 7.92
CA PHE A 182 -14.07 -15.82 7.53
C PHE A 182 -15.00 -15.46 6.37
N ARG A 183 -16.07 -14.72 6.68
CA ARG A 183 -17.17 -14.42 5.75
C ARG A 183 -17.22 -12.98 5.32
N GLY A 184 -16.66 -12.07 6.10
CA GLY A 184 -16.74 -10.64 5.84
C GLY A 184 -16.08 -9.80 6.90
N VAL A 185 -16.25 -8.49 6.74
CA VAL A 185 -15.76 -7.50 7.69
C VAL A 185 -16.83 -6.47 8.01
N VAL A 186 -16.81 -5.98 9.25
CA VAL A 186 -17.59 -4.80 9.65
C VAL A 186 -16.70 -3.56 9.46
N ASP A 187 -17.13 -2.59 8.67
CA ASP A 187 -16.52 -1.25 8.59
C ASP A 187 -17.04 -0.43 9.78
N ARG A 188 -16.19 -0.16 10.76
CA ARG A 188 -16.54 0.54 11.99
C ARG A 188 -16.91 2.02 11.78
N ARG A 189 -16.48 2.63 10.68
CA ARG A 189 -16.80 4.02 10.36
C ARG A 189 -18.24 4.18 9.89
N THR A 190 -18.76 3.19 9.18
CA THR A 190 -20.09 3.23 8.57
C THR A 190 -21.12 2.35 9.28
N GLY A 191 -20.67 1.42 10.14
CA GLY A 191 -21.52 0.41 10.73
C GLY A 191 -22.06 -0.58 9.69
N THR A 192 -21.33 -0.81 8.60
CA THR A 192 -21.76 -1.66 7.49
C THR A 192 -20.98 -2.98 7.54
N TYR A 193 -21.68 -4.10 7.47
CA TYR A 193 -21.08 -5.41 7.27
C TYR A 193 -20.94 -5.69 5.78
N THR A 194 -19.73 -5.90 5.31
CA THR A 194 -19.45 -6.33 3.94
C THR A 194 -19.23 -7.83 3.92
N ARG A 195 -20.18 -8.57 3.35
CA ARG A 195 -20.10 -10.02 3.14
C ARG A 195 -19.32 -10.30 1.86
N PHE A 196 -18.43 -11.29 1.92
CA PHE A 196 -17.62 -11.73 0.79
C PHE A 196 -18.09 -13.09 0.27
N THR A 197 -18.19 -13.22 -1.06
CA THR A 197 -18.39 -14.51 -1.70
C THR A 197 -17.09 -14.95 -2.35
N ARG A 198 -16.63 -16.16 -2.04
CA ARG A 198 -15.41 -16.74 -2.62
C ARG A 198 -15.58 -16.93 -4.14
N THR A 199 -14.64 -16.40 -4.91
CA THR A 199 -14.52 -16.67 -6.35
C THR A 199 -13.49 -17.79 -6.57
N ALA A 200 -13.59 -18.47 -7.71
CA ALA A 200 -12.66 -19.55 -8.03
C ALA A 200 -11.22 -19.04 -7.99
N ARG A 201 -10.43 -19.54 -7.03
CA ARG A 201 -9.00 -19.21 -6.82
C ARG A 201 -8.68 -17.71 -6.69
N GLY A 202 -9.67 -16.85 -6.40
CA GLY A 202 -9.46 -15.38 -6.33
C GLY A 202 -9.01 -14.76 -7.65
N ALA A 203 -9.26 -15.39 -8.80
CA ALA A 203 -8.85 -14.90 -10.11
C ALA A 203 -9.58 -13.60 -10.50
N SER A 204 -10.82 -13.45 -10.06
CA SER A 204 -11.62 -12.22 -10.22
C SER A 204 -11.85 -11.52 -8.88
N ALA A 205 -12.26 -10.26 -8.93
CA ALA A 205 -12.65 -9.52 -7.73
C ALA A 205 -13.72 -10.30 -6.93
N ALA A 206 -13.63 -10.25 -5.60
CA ALA A 206 -14.66 -10.85 -4.75
C ALA A 206 -16.01 -10.17 -5.01
N LEU A 207 -17.07 -10.95 -4.98
CA LEU A 207 -18.42 -10.38 -4.90
C LEU A 207 -18.61 -9.89 -3.47
N GLU A 208 -18.92 -8.62 -3.34
CA GLU A 208 -19.10 -7.93 -2.07
C GLU A 208 -20.56 -7.50 -1.96
N GLU A 209 -21.17 -7.79 -0.82
CA GLU A 209 -22.53 -7.40 -0.49
C GLU A 209 -22.51 -6.63 0.83
N ASP A 210 -22.91 -5.39 0.78
CA ASP A 210 -22.99 -4.53 1.96
C ASP A 210 -24.38 -4.70 2.61
N LEU A 211 -24.36 -5.09 3.88
CA LEU A 211 -25.53 -5.31 4.71
C LEU A 211 -25.48 -4.39 5.94
N SER A 212 -26.63 -3.97 6.43
CA SER A 212 -26.71 -3.34 7.75
C SER A 212 -26.36 -4.37 8.85
N LEU A 213 -25.95 -3.90 10.04
CA LEU A 213 -25.68 -4.80 11.17
C LEU A 213 -26.95 -5.56 11.60
N ILE A 214 -28.14 -4.99 11.38
CA ILE A 214 -29.43 -5.64 11.68
C ILE A 214 -29.64 -6.83 10.74
N GLU A 215 -29.46 -6.65 9.43
CA GLU A 215 -29.56 -7.71 8.44
C GLU A 215 -28.51 -8.80 8.68
N ALA A 216 -27.28 -8.40 8.97
CA ALA A 216 -26.18 -9.33 9.28
C ALA A 216 -26.44 -10.13 10.55
N SER A 217 -27.09 -9.55 11.56
CA SER A 217 -27.45 -10.26 12.81
C SER A 217 -28.42 -11.41 12.58
N ALA A 218 -29.23 -11.36 11.52
CA ALA A 218 -30.14 -12.45 11.14
C ALA A 218 -29.38 -13.71 10.67
N GLU A 219 -28.14 -13.56 10.19
CA GLU A 219 -27.28 -14.72 9.87
C GLU A 219 -26.87 -15.48 11.14
N GLY A 220 -26.82 -14.80 12.29
CA GLY A 220 -26.56 -15.38 13.59
C GLY A 220 -25.22 -16.09 13.71
N GLY A 221 -25.09 -16.91 14.73
CA GLY A 221 -23.95 -17.78 14.95
C GLY A 221 -22.90 -17.19 15.88
N ARG A 222 -22.00 -18.07 16.34
CA ARG A 222 -21.00 -17.76 17.35
C ARG A 222 -19.99 -16.71 16.88
N ALA A 223 -19.57 -16.78 15.62
CA ALA A 223 -18.61 -15.83 15.06
C ALA A 223 -19.18 -14.41 15.05
N TRP A 224 -20.46 -14.23 14.71
CA TRP A 224 -21.12 -12.96 14.74
C TRP A 224 -21.23 -12.38 16.16
N GLN A 225 -21.62 -13.21 17.13
CA GLN A 225 -21.70 -12.78 18.53
C GLN A 225 -20.33 -12.33 19.07
N SER A 226 -19.27 -13.11 18.82
CA SER A 226 -17.90 -12.72 19.20
C SER A 226 -17.50 -11.38 18.58
N THR A 227 -17.83 -11.18 17.29
CA THR A 227 -17.56 -9.91 16.60
C THR A 227 -18.26 -8.73 17.26
N LEU A 228 -19.54 -8.88 17.66
CA LEU A 228 -20.28 -7.81 18.33
C LEU A 228 -19.69 -7.48 19.71
N ASP A 229 -19.31 -8.49 20.48
CA ASP A 229 -18.68 -8.31 21.80
C ASP A 229 -17.35 -7.57 21.67
N GLU A 230 -16.50 -7.93 20.69
CA GLU A 230 -15.24 -7.29 20.40
C GLU A 230 -15.41 -5.84 19.90
N LEU A 231 -16.39 -5.57 19.02
CA LEU A 231 -16.72 -4.22 18.59
C LEU A 231 -17.16 -3.35 19.77
N GLY A 232 -17.95 -3.90 20.69
CA GLY A 232 -18.34 -3.20 21.92
C GLY A 232 -17.14 -2.82 22.79
N LEU A 233 -16.13 -3.69 22.90
CA LEU A 233 -14.88 -3.40 23.62
C LEU A 233 -14.09 -2.27 22.91
N LEU A 234 -13.95 -2.34 21.59
CA LEU A 234 -13.23 -1.33 20.79
C LEU A 234 -13.89 0.05 20.88
N ASP A 235 -15.21 0.10 20.95
CA ASP A 235 -15.96 1.35 21.09
C ASP A 235 -15.82 1.92 22.50
N ALA A 236 -15.81 1.06 23.53
CA ALA A 236 -15.63 1.45 24.92
C ALA A 236 -14.25 2.08 25.20
N ILE A 237 -13.20 1.62 24.52
CA ILE A 237 -11.85 2.20 24.64
C ILE A 237 -11.60 3.37 23.69
N GLY A 238 -12.59 3.77 22.90
CA GLY A 238 -12.47 4.90 21.97
C GLY A 238 -11.47 4.68 20.84
N ALA A 239 -11.33 3.42 20.34
CA ALA A 239 -10.42 3.06 19.27
C ALA A 239 -10.90 3.59 17.90
N GLY A 240 -11.10 4.90 17.78
CA GLY A 240 -11.51 5.61 16.57
C GLY A 240 -10.34 6.17 15.77
N LEU A 241 -10.56 6.42 14.47
CA LEU A 241 -9.56 7.05 13.60
C LEU A 241 -9.41 8.52 13.95
N ASP A 242 -8.19 8.90 14.30
CA ASP A 242 -7.75 10.29 14.46
C ASP A 242 -6.76 10.65 13.34
N MET A 243 -7.21 11.45 12.37
CA MET A 243 -6.42 11.83 11.21
C MET A 243 -5.12 12.57 11.56
N PRO A 244 -5.11 13.56 12.48
CA PRO A 244 -3.86 14.18 12.92
C PRO A 244 -2.85 13.18 13.46
N SER A 245 -3.25 12.26 14.32
CA SER A 245 -2.40 11.21 14.88
C SER A 245 -1.87 10.25 13.80
N PHE A 246 -2.71 9.86 12.85
CA PHE A 246 -2.30 9.03 11.71
C PHE A 246 -1.26 9.73 10.84
N LEU A 247 -1.52 10.98 10.43
CA LEU A 247 -0.60 11.75 9.59
C LEU A 247 0.71 12.08 10.30
N ALA A 248 0.71 12.17 11.64
CA ALA A 248 1.90 12.32 12.46
C ALA A 248 2.67 11.00 12.68
N GLY A 249 2.19 9.86 12.14
CA GLY A 249 2.82 8.56 12.33
C GLY A 249 2.73 8.01 13.77
N GLN A 250 1.69 8.41 14.53
CA GLN A 250 1.44 7.98 15.92
C GLN A 250 0.37 6.91 16.02
N SER A 251 -0.48 6.77 15.00
CA SER A 251 -1.49 5.72 14.92
C SER A 251 -1.51 5.08 13.54
N THR A 252 -2.12 3.90 13.46
CA THR A 252 -2.25 3.16 12.21
C THR A 252 -3.68 2.68 12.02
N PRO A 253 -4.37 3.08 10.93
CA PRO A 253 -5.62 2.45 10.52
C PRO A 253 -5.38 0.99 10.17
N VAL A 254 -6.14 0.07 10.82
CA VAL A 254 -5.99 -1.36 10.65
C VAL A 254 -7.14 -1.92 9.83
N PHE A 255 -6.79 -2.68 8.81
CA PHE A 255 -7.71 -3.39 7.91
C PHE A 255 -7.45 -4.88 7.99
N VAL A 256 -8.51 -5.67 7.90
CA VAL A 256 -8.44 -7.13 7.95
C VAL A 256 -8.90 -7.72 6.62
N GLY A 257 -8.22 -8.78 6.17
CA GLY A 257 -8.64 -9.43 4.94
C GLY A 257 -7.76 -10.60 4.50
N SER A 258 -7.93 -10.98 3.24
CA SER A 258 -7.11 -11.96 2.55
C SER A 258 -6.84 -11.51 1.12
N ALA A 259 -5.58 -11.25 0.81
CA ALA A 259 -5.16 -10.94 -0.56
C ALA A 259 -5.43 -12.12 -1.49
N LEU A 260 -5.31 -13.37 -1.03
CA LEU A 260 -5.54 -14.56 -1.86
C LEU A 260 -6.98 -14.64 -2.36
N THR A 261 -7.95 -14.42 -1.47
CA THR A 261 -9.39 -14.52 -1.77
C THR A 261 -10.01 -13.22 -2.23
N ASN A 262 -9.25 -12.12 -2.25
CA ASN A 262 -9.68 -10.73 -2.53
C ASN A 262 -10.53 -10.09 -1.41
N PHE A 263 -10.65 -10.72 -0.25
CA PHE A 263 -11.49 -10.23 0.84
C PHE A 263 -10.84 -9.03 1.54
N GLY A 264 -11.58 -7.92 1.65
CA GLY A 264 -11.12 -6.69 2.31
C GLY A 264 -10.09 -5.86 1.51
N VAL A 265 -9.62 -6.34 0.36
CA VAL A 265 -8.58 -5.66 -0.43
C VAL A 265 -9.08 -4.35 -1.01
N ARG A 266 -10.33 -4.30 -1.49
CA ARG A 266 -10.94 -3.07 -2.00
C ARG A 266 -11.06 -2.02 -0.90
N LYS A 267 -11.49 -2.41 0.31
CA LYS A 267 -11.59 -1.50 1.47
C LYS A 267 -10.23 -0.87 1.81
N LEU A 268 -9.15 -1.65 1.74
CA LEU A 268 -7.79 -1.13 1.93
C LEU A 268 -7.38 -0.16 0.81
N LEU A 269 -7.63 -0.49 -0.45
CA LEU A 269 -7.28 0.37 -1.59
C LEU A 269 -8.07 1.68 -1.56
N ASP A 270 -9.36 1.63 -1.23
CA ASP A 270 -10.19 2.81 -0.99
C ASP A 270 -9.60 3.68 0.13
N ALA A 271 -9.18 3.06 1.23
CA ALA A 271 -8.57 3.77 2.34
C ALA A 271 -7.22 4.41 1.98
N VAL A 272 -6.42 3.80 1.12
CA VAL A 272 -5.19 4.43 0.60
C VAL A 272 -5.53 5.72 -0.15
N VAL A 273 -6.60 5.72 -0.96
CA VAL A 273 -7.04 6.94 -1.65
C VAL A 273 -7.55 8.01 -0.68
N ASP A 274 -8.35 7.60 0.30
CA ASP A 274 -9.06 8.51 1.18
C ASP A 274 -8.20 9.05 2.32
N LEU A 275 -7.26 8.25 2.85
CA LEU A 275 -6.48 8.56 4.06
C LEU A 275 -5.02 8.94 3.76
N ALA A 276 -4.38 8.33 2.74
CA ALA A 276 -2.99 8.65 2.47
C ALA A 276 -2.85 10.10 1.99
N PRO A 277 -1.82 10.84 2.45
CA PRO A 277 -1.62 12.21 2.04
C PRO A 277 -1.30 12.32 0.55
N ALA A 278 -1.71 13.40 -0.06
CA ALA A 278 -1.18 13.81 -1.35
C ALA A 278 0.30 14.24 -1.20
N PRO A 279 1.07 14.26 -2.31
CA PRO A 279 2.42 14.82 -2.27
C PRO A 279 2.46 16.21 -1.63
N SER A 280 3.41 16.42 -0.74
CA SER A 280 3.60 17.67 -0.01
C SER A 280 4.94 18.33 -0.36
N PRO A 281 5.10 19.65 -0.09
CA PRO A 281 6.39 20.31 -0.16
C PRO A 281 7.47 19.53 0.58
N ARG A 282 8.66 19.46 0.02
CA ARG A 282 9.81 18.78 0.61
C ARG A 282 10.94 19.76 0.89
N ALA A 283 11.66 19.52 1.97
CA ALA A 283 12.85 20.29 2.29
C ALA A 283 13.93 20.09 1.21
N ASP A 284 14.61 21.17 0.87
CA ASP A 284 15.81 21.14 0.05
C ASP A 284 17.08 20.83 0.89
N LEU A 285 18.24 20.94 0.29
CA LEU A 285 19.52 20.69 0.98
C LEU A 285 19.86 21.72 2.07
N ALA A 286 19.14 22.84 2.13
CA ALA A 286 19.25 23.87 3.14
C ALA A 286 18.09 23.82 4.16
N ASP A 287 17.35 22.70 4.19
CA ASP A 287 16.15 22.49 5.03
C ASP A 287 15.01 23.48 4.79
N ALA A 288 15.05 24.22 3.68
CA ALA A 288 13.97 25.13 3.29
C ALA A 288 12.87 24.36 2.57
N GLN A 289 11.61 24.56 2.99
CA GLN A 289 10.45 23.94 2.35
C GLN A 289 10.26 24.47 0.93
N ARG A 290 10.38 23.59 -0.04
CA ARG A 290 10.24 23.94 -1.47
C ARG A 290 8.79 23.84 -1.90
N ALA A 291 8.20 24.94 -2.34
CA ALA A 291 6.82 24.99 -2.81
C ALA A 291 6.61 24.04 -4.02
N LEU A 292 5.42 23.47 -4.15
CA LEU A 292 5.10 22.51 -5.20
C LEU A 292 5.16 23.12 -6.61
N ASP A 293 4.87 24.39 -6.75
CA ASP A 293 4.90 25.19 -7.99
C ASP A 293 6.27 25.83 -8.27
N ALA A 294 7.25 25.65 -7.39
CA ALA A 294 8.63 26.10 -7.62
C ALA A 294 9.20 25.43 -8.89
N PRO A 295 10.27 25.98 -9.48
CA PRO A 295 10.93 25.37 -10.63
C PRO A 295 11.20 23.87 -10.42
N PHE A 296 11.20 23.10 -11.51
CA PHE A 296 11.38 21.64 -11.47
C PHE A 296 12.52 21.20 -10.56
N SER A 297 12.22 20.28 -9.67
CA SER A 297 13.22 19.55 -8.91
C SER A 297 12.77 18.10 -8.70
N ALA A 298 13.73 17.18 -8.68
CA ALA A 298 13.48 15.77 -8.44
C ALA A 298 14.72 15.12 -7.83
N PHE A 299 14.53 13.98 -7.17
CA PHE A 299 15.65 13.11 -6.80
C PHE A 299 15.46 11.69 -7.36
N VAL A 300 16.56 11.08 -7.80
CA VAL A 300 16.58 9.72 -8.29
C VAL A 300 16.68 8.77 -7.07
N PHE A 301 15.70 7.89 -6.93
CA PHE A 301 15.70 6.89 -5.86
C PHE A 301 16.06 5.50 -6.35
N LYS A 302 15.99 5.24 -7.66
CA LYS A 302 16.38 3.96 -8.26
C LYS A 302 16.92 4.15 -9.66
N VAL A 303 17.96 3.39 -10.01
CA VAL A 303 18.45 3.25 -11.39
C VAL A 303 18.44 1.77 -11.74
N GLN A 304 17.82 1.42 -12.85
CA GLN A 304 17.70 0.06 -13.30
C GLN A 304 18.26 -0.11 -14.70
N ALA A 305 19.11 -1.11 -14.88
CA ALA A 305 19.68 -1.50 -16.17
C ALA A 305 18.86 -2.68 -16.76
N ASN A 306 19.03 -2.89 -18.07
CA ASN A 306 18.51 -4.07 -18.79
C ASN A 306 16.99 -4.27 -18.71
N MET A 307 16.22 -3.17 -18.69
CA MET A 307 14.75 -3.23 -18.78
C MET A 307 14.25 -3.69 -20.15
N ASP A 308 15.03 -3.42 -21.20
CA ASP A 308 14.83 -3.94 -22.53
C ASP A 308 16.06 -4.77 -22.91
N PRO A 309 15.93 -6.09 -23.18
CA PRO A 309 17.05 -6.94 -23.58
C PRO A 309 17.72 -6.49 -24.88
N SER A 310 17.00 -5.73 -25.72
CA SER A 310 17.53 -5.18 -26.98
C SER A 310 18.33 -3.88 -26.79
N HIS A 311 18.23 -3.23 -25.63
CA HIS A 311 18.87 -1.97 -25.32
C HIS A 311 19.69 -2.04 -24.03
N ARG A 312 20.90 -1.46 -24.04
CA ARG A 312 21.79 -1.37 -22.85
C ARG A 312 21.48 -0.13 -21.99
N ASP A 313 20.34 0.49 -22.18
CA ASP A 313 19.96 1.72 -21.51
C ASP A 313 19.65 1.47 -20.02
N ARG A 314 19.88 2.49 -19.22
CA ARG A 314 19.52 2.54 -17.81
C ARG A 314 18.35 3.47 -17.62
N ILE A 315 17.34 3.02 -16.90
CA ILE A 315 16.18 3.82 -16.53
C ILE A 315 16.36 4.33 -15.11
N ALA A 316 16.24 5.66 -14.94
CA ALA A 316 16.26 6.29 -13.64
C ALA A 316 14.82 6.56 -13.18
N PHE A 317 14.45 6.07 -12.02
CA PHE A 317 13.19 6.37 -11.35
C PHE A 317 13.40 7.57 -10.45
N ALA A 318 12.65 8.63 -10.70
CA ALA A 318 12.79 9.89 -9.98
C ALA A 318 11.49 10.32 -9.32
N ARG A 319 11.58 10.81 -8.08
CA ARG A 319 10.48 11.51 -7.41
C ARG A 319 10.55 12.98 -7.75
N ILE A 320 9.53 13.50 -8.42
CA ILE A 320 9.36 14.94 -8.64
C ILE A 320 8.93 15.57 -7.33
N CYS A 321 9.66 16.59 -6.89
CA CYS A 321 9.42 17.32 -5.64
C CYS A 321 8.76 18.68 -5.88
N SER A 322 9.02 19.32 -7.01
CA SER A 322 8.41 20.60 -7.40
C SER A 322 8.37 20.76 -8.91
N GLY A 323 7.48 21.62 -9.36
CA GLY A 323 7.36 21.98 -10.77
C GLY A 323 6.83 20.87 -11.65
N ARG A 324 7.09 21.02 -12.95
CA ARG A 324 6.64 20.09 -13.98
C ARG A 324 7.83 19.52 -14.74
N PHE A 325 7.77 18.24 -15.02
CA PHE A 325 8.70 17.55 -15.92
C PHE A 325 8.09 17.40 -17.31
N ASP A 326 8.81 17.84 -18.32
CA ASP A 326 8.43 17.65 -19.72
C ASP A 326 9.50 16.83 -20.45
N ARG A 327 9.08 15.93 -21.32
CA ARG A 327 9.99 15.10 -22.12
C ARG A 327 10.90 15.99 -22.98
N GLY A 328 12.19 15.70 -22.98
CA GLY A 328 13.19 16.46 -23.73
C GLY A 328 13.70 17.73 -23.03
N MET A 329 13.26 18.02 -21.81
CA MET A 329 13.79 19.17 -21.07
C MET A 329 15.23 18.92 -20.62
N THR A 330 16.03 19.98 -20.57
CA THR A 330 17.38 19.94 -20.00
C THR A 330 17.31 20.11 -18.49
N VAL A 331 17.89 19.16 -17.75
CA VAL A 331 17.97 19.21 -16.27
C VAL A 331 19.42 19.33 -15.83
N THR A 332 19.63 20.01 -14.68
CA THR A 332 20.95 20.14 -14.07
C THR A 332 21.10 19.13 -12.94
N ASN A 333 22.16 18.33 -12.99
CA ASN A 333 22.50 17.45 -11.86
C ASN A 333 23.26 18.27 -10.79
N SER A 334 22.63 18.46 -9.63
CA SER A 334 23.20 19.25 -8.52
C SER A 334 24.49 18.67 -7.91
N ARG A 335 24.76 17.37 -8.12
CA ARG A 335 25.96 16.69 -7.62
C ARG A 335 27.12 16.67 -8.60
N LYS A 336 26.88 17.05 -9.86
CA LYS A 336 27.92 17.12 -10.91
C LYS A 336 27.75 18.44 -11.64
N ILE A 337 28.87 19.14 -11.87
CA ILE A 337 28.89 20.30 -12.76
C ILE A 337 28.71 19.76 -14.19
N GLY A 338 27.46 19.67 -14.64
CA GLY A 338 27.12 19.17 -15.98
C GLY A 338 25.62 19.19 -16.23
N ARG A 339 25.24 19.31 -17.50
CA ARG A 339 23.85 19.25 -17.98
C ARG A 339 23.56 17.85 -18.50
N ALA A 340 22.42 17.27 -18.14
CA ALA A 340 21.91 16.05 -18.75
C ALA A 340 20.69 16.38 -19.61
N HIS A 341 20.62 15.80 -20.80
CA HIS A 341 19.42 15.79 -21.64
C HIS A 341 18.60 14.53 -21.27
N VAL A 342 17.30 14.71 -21.07
CA VAL A 342 16.37 13.64 -20.67
C VAL A 342 15.25 13.49 -21.71
#